data_4826d98ca7e7b9d63a67b25073362315
#
_entry.id   4826d98ca7e7b9d63a67b25073362315
#
_cell.length_a   1.000
_cell.length_b   1.000
_cell.length_c   1.000
_cell.angle_alpha   90.00
_cell.angle_beta   90.00
_cell.angle_gamma   90.00
#
_symmetry.space_group_name_H-M   'P 1'
#
loop_
_entity.id
_entity.type
_entity.pdbx_description
1 polymer ?
#
loop_
_entity_poly.entity_id
_entity_poly.type
_entity_poly.pdbx_seq_one_letter_code
_entity_poly.pdbx_strand_id
1 'polypeptide(L)'
;KDIMAASCTQYAIVRLISQKGTGNAMKPTDWIIQYIEANRDIFIQTACDIWDHPELAFHEDYACAILTSLLEKEGFRITPHIAGMTTAFIAEYGSGSPVIGIMGEYDALPNLSQVAECTVRTPIVEGGAGHGCGHNLLGTGSAAAAIAVRHYMEKQQLPGTLRFYGCPAEEGGSG
;
A
#
# COMPACT_ATOMS: atom_id res chain seq x y z
N LYS A 1 20.90 -2.29 -1.07
CA LYS A 1 20.92 -2.52 0.39
C LYS A 1 19.51 -2.74 0.82
N ASP A 2 19.29 -3.92 1.28
CA ASP A 2 18.08 -4.64 1.54
C ASP A 2 17.04 -3.83 2.32
N ILE A 3 15.98 -3.42 1.62
CA ILE A 3 14.79 -2.85 2.22
C ILE A 3 13.70 -3.92 2.12
N MET A 4 13.09 -4.19 3.24
CA MET A 4 11.77 -4.77 3.43
C MET A 4 11.68 -6.24 3.79
N ALA A 5 11.52 -6.47 5.05
CA ALA A 5 10.72 -7.60 5.51
C ALA A 5 9.25 -7.32 5.14
N ALA A 6 8.76 -7.98 4.13
CA ALA A 6 7.33 -7.99 3.81
C ALA A 6 6.55 -8.56 5.01
N SER A 7 5.49 -7.89 5.42
CA SER A 7 4.64 -8.34 6.53
C SER A 7 4.10 -9.76 6.26
N CYS A 8 3.79 -10.49 7.32
CA CYS A 8 3.34 -11.89 7.29
C CYS A 8 2.14 -12.14 6.34
N THR A 9 1.34 -11.11 6.08
CA THR A 9 0.17 -11.13 5.18
C THR A 9 0.57 -11.25 3.71
N GLN A 10 1.67 -10.65 3.29
CA GLN A 10 2.18 -10.72 1.92
C GLN A 10 2.67 -12.15 1.58
N TYR A 11 3.22 -12.87 2.55
CA TYR A 11 3.64 -14.27 2.39
C TYR A 11 2.47 -15.23 2.17
N ALA A 12 1.30 -14.97 2.75
CA ALA A 12 0.13 -15.82 2.60
C ALA A 12 -0.47 -15.74 1.18
N ILE A 13 -0.51 -14.56 0.58
CA ILE A 13 -1.00 -14.34 -0.79
C ILE A 13 -0.11 -15.07 -1.79
N VAL A 14 1.20 -14.95 -1.65
CA VAL A 14 2.19 -15.60 -2.50
C VAL A 14 2.09 -17.13 -2.44
N ARG A 15 1.75 -17.70 -1.29
CA ARG A 15 1.63 -19.15 -1.09
C ARG A 15 0.38 -19.75 -1.72
N LEU A 16 -0.73 -19.01 -1.75
CA LEU A 16 -1.99 -19.44 -2.40
C LEU A 16 -1.88 -19.51 -3.92
N ILE A 17 -1.06 -18.65 -4.52
CA ILE A 17 -0.85 -18.58 -5.98
C ILE A 17 0.12 -19.69 -6.46
N SER A 18 0.95 -20.26 -5.57
CA SER A 18 2.03 -21.19 -5.91
C SER A 18 1.58 -22.60 -6.31
N GLN A 19 0.29 -22.94 -6.31
CA GLN A 19 -0.14 -24.34 -6.44
C GLN A 19 -0.56 -24.84 -7.83
N LYS A 20 -0.42 -24.04 -8.91
CA LYS A 20 -0.72 -24.55 -10.27
C LYS A 20 0.33 -24.10 -11.30
N GLY A 21 1.20 -25.01 -11.69
CA GLY A 21 2.09 -24.79 -12.82
C GLY A 21 3.11 -25.90 -13.00
N THR A 22 2.81 -26.84 -13.88
CA THR A 22 3.79 -27.80 -14.43
C THR A 22 4.40 -27.22 -15.69
N GLY A 23 5.70 -27.00 -15.66
CA GLY A 23 6.45 -26.49 -16.82
C GLY A 23 7.33 -25.30 -16.42
N ASN A 24 8.32 -24.97 -17.21
CA ASN A 24 9.32 -23.90 -17.03
C ASN A 24 8.71 -22.48 -16.97
N ALA A 25 7.51 -22.33 -16.39
CA ALA A 25 6.81 -21.08 -16.20
C ALA A 25 7.36 -20.34 -14.98
N MET A 26 7.56 -19.04 -15.13
CA MET A 26 7.95 -18.13 -14.06
C MET A 26 7.01 -18.30 -12.84
N LYS A 27 7.59 -18.44 -11.64
CA LYS A 27 6.78 -18.53 -10.42
C LYS A 27 5.97 -17.24 -10.22
N PRO A 28 4.77 -17.33 -9.64
CA PRO A 28 3.94 -16.15 -9.36
C PRO A 28 4.69 -15.06 -8.58
N THR A 29 5.48 -15.47 -7.58
CA THR A 29 6.35 -14.59 -6.80
C THR A 29 7.34 -13.82 -7.65
N ASP A 30 8.02 -14.51 -8.55
CA ASP A 30 9.07 -13.90 -9.38
C ASP A 30 8.43 -12.88 -10.35
N TRP A 31 7.24 -13.20 -10.85
CA TRP A 31 6.50 -12.28 -11.70
C TRP A 31 6.06 -11.01 -10.96
N ILE A 32 5.52 -11.16 -9.74
CA ILE A 32 5.09 -10.02 -8.90
C ILE A 32 6.29 -9.12 -8.58
N ILE A 33 7.42 -9.71 -8.18
CA ILE A 33 8.65 -8.94 -7.91
C ILE A 33 9.10 -8.19 -9.16
N GLN A 34 9.14 -8.85 -10.32
CA GLN A 34 9.54 -8.21 -11.58
C GLN A 34 8.58 -7.09 -11.97
N TYR A 35 7.27 -7.25 -11.74
CA TYR A 35 6.29 -6.21 -12.01
C TYR A 35 6.54 -4.97 -11.13
N ILE A 36 6.75 -5.17 -9.81
CA ILE A 36 7.03 -4.09 -8.87
C ILE A 36 8.34 -3.38 -9.25
N GLU A 37 9.39 -4.12 -9.57
CA GLU A 37 10.67 -3.55 -9.99
C GLU A 37 10.56 -2.75 -11.31
N ALA A 38 9.78 -3.25 -12.27
CA ALA A 38 9.57 -2.56 -13.54
C ALA A 38 8.78 -1.23 -13.38
N ASN A 39 7.99 -1.11 -12.32
CA ASN A 39 7.17 0.06 -12.00
C ASN A 39 7.65 0.80 -10.74
N ARG A 40 8.88 0.52 -10.28
CA ARG A 40 9.41 1.01 -9.00
C ARG A 40 9.32 2.53 -8.83
N ASP A 41 9.53 3.29 -9.88
CA ASP A 41 9.63 4.73 -9.80
C ASP A 41 8.31 5.39 -9.37
N ILE A 42 7.16 4.88 -9.83
CA ILE A 42 5.87 5.41 -9.40
C ILE A 42 5.61 5.10 -7.92
N PHE A 43 6.01 3.92 -7.45
CA PHE A 43 5.83 3.54 -6.05
C PHE A 43 6.78 4.32 -5.13
N ILE A 44 8.03 4.52 -5.52
CA ILE A 44 8.96 5.36 -4.79
C ILE A 44 8.44 6.80 -4.72
N GLN A 45 7.99 7.37 -5.86
CA GLN A 45 7.45 8.72 -5.87
C GLN A 45 6.22 8.85 -4.97
N THR A 46 5.29 7.89 -5.03
CA THR A 46 4.10 7.88 -4.16
C THR A 46 4.49 7.87 -2.67
N ALA A 47 5.45 7.04 -2.28
CA ALA A 47 5.93 6.97 -0.90
C ALA A 47 6.63 8.27 -0.45
N CYS A 48 7.40 8.90 -1.35
CA CYS A 48 8.04 10.19 -1.09
C CYS A 48 7.01 11.32 -0.99
N ASP A 49 6.00 11.33 -1.86
CA ASP A 49 4.94 12.34 -1.82
C ASP A 49 4.16 12.28 -0.50
N ILE A 50 3.86 11.07 0.01
CA ILE A 50 3.22 10.91 1.33
C ILE A 50 4.19 11.32 2.45
N TRP A 51 5.47 10.98 2.35
CA TRP A 51 6.50 11.41 3.31
C TRP A 51 6.58 12.93 3.43
N ASP A 52 6.51 13.64 2.31
CA ASP A 52 6.62 15.10 2.25
C ASP A 52 5.36 15.82 2.75
N HIS A 53 4.24 15.08 2.88
CA HIS A 53 2.95 15.57 3.36
C HIS A 53 2.45 14.74 4.55
N PRO A 54 3.17 14.74 5.68
CA PRO A 54 2.79 13.92 6.82
C PRO A 54 1.53 14.44 7.50
N GLU A 55 0.48 13.63 7.52
CA GLU A 55 -0.83 13.95 8.07
C GLU A 55 -1.14 13.07 9.28
N LEU A 56 -1.74 13.65 10.30
CA LEU A 56 -2.12 12.94 11.53
C LEU A 56 -3.39 12.12 11.34
N ALA A 57 -3.61 11.21 12.29
CA ALA A 57 -4.77 10.34 12.37
C ALA A 57 -6.10 11.08 12.07
N PHE A 58 -6.92 10.52 11.16
CA PHE A 58 -8.18 11.04 10.63
C PHE A 58 -8.10 12.32 9.78
N HIS A 59 -6.90 12.78 9.46
CA HIS A 59 -6.64 13.96 8.62
C HIS A 59 -5.73 13.62 7.44
N GLU A 60 -5.68 12.35 7.04
CA GLU A 60 -4.82 11.83 5.98
C GLU A 60 -5.41 12.07 4.58
N ASP A 61 -5.89 13.29 4.33
CA ASP A 61 -6.62 13.62 3.09
C ASP A 61 -5.72 13.49 1.85
N TYR A 62 -4.48 13.96 1.94
CA TYR A 62 -3.51 13.91 0.84
C TYR A 62 -3.07 12.47 0.55
N ALA A 63 -2.70 11.71 1.58
CA ALA A 63 -2.29 10.32 1.44
C ALA A 63 -3.43 9.46 0.89
N CYS A 64 -4.66 9.63 1.40
CA CYS A 64 -5.86 8.99 0.89
C CYS A 64 -6.10 9.31 -0.60
N ALA A 65 -5.99 10.59 -0.98
CA ALA A 65 -6.21 11.03 -2.36
C ALA A 65 -5.17 10.45 -3.33
N ILE A 66 -3.89 10.42 -2.95
CA ILE A 66 -2.83 9.84 -3.77
C ILE A 66 -3.03 8.33 -3.94
N LEU A 67 -3.28 7.58 -2.87
CA LEU A 67 -3.44 6.13 -2.92
C LEU A 67 -4.70 5.73 -3.70
N THR A 68 -5.82 6.43 -3.49
CA THR A 68 -7.06 6.19 -4.26
C THR A 68 -6.86 6.48 -5.74
N SER A 69 -6.22 7.60 -6.09
CA SER A 69 -5.90 7.95 -7.48
C SER A 69 -4.99 6.92 -8.15
N LEU A 70 -3.99 6.42 -7.44
CA LEU A 70 -3.09 5.37 -7.95
C LEU A 70 -3.87 4.09 -8.24
N LEU A 71 -4.69 3.62 -7.28
CA LEU A 71 -5.47 2.39 -7.42
C LEU A 71 -6.57 2.51 -8.47
N GLU A 72 -7.23 3.67 -8.58
CA GLU A 72 -8.26 3.91 -9.60
C GLU A 72 -7.68 3.88 -11.02
N LYS A 73 -6.51 4.49 -11.24
CA LYS A 73 -5.78 4.42 -12.52
C LYS A 73 -5.43 2.97 -12.91
N GLU A 74 -5.21 2.13 -11.92
CA GLU A 74 -4.93 0.70 -12.09
C GLU A 74 -6.21 -0.15 -12.18
N GLY A 75 -7.37 0.46 -12.31
CA GLY A 75 -8.66 -0.20 -12.58
C GLY A 75 -9.38 -0.74 -11.35
N PHE A 76 -9.00 -0.31 -10.15
CA PHE A 76 -9.80 -0.59 -8.96
C PHE A 76 -11.00 0.34 -8.88
N ARG A 77 -12.12 -0.18 -8.39
CA ARG A 77 -13.31 0.61 -8.05
C ARG A 77 -13.19 1.11 -6.61
N ILE A 78 -13.17 2.42 -6.42
CA ILE A 78 -13.04 3.05 -5.11
C ILE A 78 -14.41 3.20 -4.44
N THR A 79 -14.49 2.79 -3.17
CA THR A 79 -15.61 3.10 -2.27
C THR A 79 -15.04 3.92 -1.11
N PRO A 80 -15.27 5.24 -1.07
CA PRO A 80 -14.73 6.12 -0.03
C PRO A 80 -15.58 6.10 1.24
N HIS A 81 -15.10 6.76 2.29
CA HIS A 81 -15.79 7.05 3.55
C HIS A 81 -16.32 5.82 4.28
N ILE A 82 -15.52 4.76 4.32
CA ILE A 82 -15.88 3.52 4.98
C ILE A 82 -16.04 3.74 6.49
N ALA A 83 -17.09 3.14 7.06
CA ALA A 83 -17.41 3.24 8.49
C ALA A 83 -17.55 4.68 9.02
N GLY A 84 -17.85 5.65 8.14
CA GLY A 84 -17.98 7.07 8.52
C GLY A 84 -16.66 7.82 8.69
N MET A 85 -15.52 7.17 8.40
CA MET A 85 -14.20 7.81 8.39
C MET A 85 -13.93 8.43 7.01
N THR A 86 -13.65 9.73 6.97
CA THR A 86 -13.49 10.49 5.71
C THR A 86 -12.32 10.01 4.86
N THR A 87 -11.28 9.54 5.49
CA THR A 87 -10.04 9.11 4.85
C THR A 87 -9.93 7.58 4.70
N ALA A 88 -10.92 6.80 5.19
CA ALA A 88 -10.99 5.36 4.96
C ALA A 88 -11.65 5.01 3.62
N PHE A 89 -11.09 4.04 2.91
CA PHE A 89 -11.64 3.60 1.63
C PHE A 89 -11.41 2.11 1.37
N ILE A 90 -12.21 1.55 0.46
CA ILE A 90 -11.97 0.24 -0.14
C ILE A 90 -11.73 0.44 -1.63
N ALA A 91 -10.65 -0.15 -2.15
CA ALA A 91 -10.43 -0.30 -3.58
C ALA A 91 -10.61 -1.77 -3.96
N GLU A 92 -11.52 -2.05 -4.88
CA GLU A 92 -11.90 -3.43 -5.24
C GLU A 92 -11.67 -3.71 -6.73
N TYR A 93 -11.08 -4.87 -7.01
CA TYR A 93 -10.89 -5.40 -8.37
C TYR A 93 -11.39 -6.82 -8.48
N GLY A 94 -11.94 -7.17 -9.66
CA GLY A 94 -12.47 -8.50 -9.94
C GLY A 94 -13.85 -8.76 -9.34
N SER A 95 -14.25 -10.03 -9.27
CA SER A 95 -15.54 -10.44 -8.70
C SER A 95 -15.53 -11.92 -8.32
N GLY A 96 -16.42 -12.29 -7.40
CA GLY A 96 -16.57 -13.68 -6.95
C GLY A 96 -15.56 -14.09 -5.90
N SER A 97 -15.37 -15.38 -5.76
CA SER A 97 -14.51 -15.98 -4.73
C SER A 97 -13.22 -16.55 -5.31
N PRO A 98 -12.13 -16.59 -4.52
CA PRO A 98 -11.99 -16.05 -3.16
C PRO A 98 -12.01 -14.53 -3.11
N VAL A 99 -12.29 -13.96 -1.92
CA VAL A 99 -12.11 -12.54 -1.63
C VAL A 99 -10.86 -12.40 -0.77
N ILE A 100 -9.88 -11.64 -1.24
CA ILE A 100 -8.61 -11.44 -0.56
C ILE A 100 -8.48 -9.95 -0.25
N GLY A 101 -8.16 -9.62 1.02
CA GLY A 101 -7.92 -8.26 1.48
C GLY A 101 -6.44 -7.98 1.71
N ILE A 102 -6.01 -6.78 1.33
CA ILE A 102 -4.71 -6.20 1.65
C ILE A 102 -5.00 -4.90 2.38
N MET A 103 -4.35 -4.67 3.52
CA MET A 103 -4.49 -3.42 4.30
C MET A 103 -3.27 -2.53 4.07
N GLY A 104 -3.50 -1.22 4.03
CA GLY A 104 -2.46 -0.22 3.97
C GLY A 104 -2.80 0.95 4.89
N GLU A 105 -1.85 1.31 5.75
CA GLU A 105 -1.89 2.42 6.68
C GLU A 105 -1.08 3.59 6.11
N TYR A 106 -1.41 4.83 6.45
CA TYR A 106 -0.77 6.02 5.87
C TYR A 106 -0.77 7.25 6.79
N ASP A 107 -1.17 7.11 8.05
CA ASP A 107 -1.08 8.18 9.03
C ASP A 107 0.34 8.42 9.53
N ALA A 108 0.61 9.63 9.98
CA ALA A 108 1.87 10.08 10.55
C ALA A 108 1.74 10.33 12.05
N LEU A 109 2.88 10.41 12.73
CA LEU A 109 2.98 10.67 14.17
C LEU A 109 3.27 12.15 14.45
N PRO A 110 2.71 12.72 15.53
CA PRO A 110 3.00 14.07 15.95
C PRO A 110 4.45 14.20 16.46
N ASN A 111 5.04 15.38 16.32
CA ASN A 111 6.38 15.71 16.81
C ASN A 111 7.53 14.89 16.17
N LEU A 112 7.31 14.23 15.06
CA LEU A 112 8.30 13.41 14.36
C LEU A 112 8.73 14.00 13.00
N SER A 113 8.48 15.30 12.77
CA SER A 113 9.04 16.00 11.61
C SER A 113 10.56 15.86 11.59
N GLN A 114 11.12 15.43 10.46
CA GLN A 114 12.53 15.10 10.36
C GLN A 114 13.04 15.29 8.93
N VAL A 115 14.24 15.85 8.81
CA VAL A 115 14.98 15.88 7.53
C VAL A 115 15.40 14.46 7.17
N ALA A 116 15.15 14.06 5.92
CA ALA A 116 15.55 12.75 5.41
C ALA A 116 17.09 12.57 5.47
N GLU A 117 17.53 11.31 5.62
CA GLU A 117 18.95 10.93 5.65
C GLU A 117 19.77 11.58 6.78
N CYS A 118 19.14 12.14 7.79
CA CYS A 118 19.80 12.76 8.93
C CYS A 118 19.76 11.83 10.17
N THR A 119 20.90 11.58 10.78
CA THR A 119 21.04 10.70 11.95
C THR A 119 20.84 11.39 13.29
N VAL A 120 20.66 12.70 13.26
CA VAL A 120 20.35 13.51 14.46
C VAL A 120 18.98 14.14 14.30
N ARG A 121 18.32 14.44 15.42
CA ARG A 121 17.02 15.12 15.38
C ARG A 121 17.16 16.48 14.69
N THR A 122 16.55 16.61 13.54
CA THR A 122 16.57 17.82 12.71
C THR A 122 15.17 18.03 12.11
N PRO A 123 14.21 18.56 12.86
CA PRO A 123 12.86 18.74 12.37
C PRO A 123 12.82 19.75 11.22
N ILE A 124 12.04 19.45 10.16
CA ILE A 124 11.71 20.42 9.11
C ILE A 124 10.76 21.48 9.69
N VAL A 125 9.79 21.03 10.48
CA VAL A 125 8.85 21.86 11.22
C VAL A 125 8.91 21.47 12.69
N GLU A 126 9.30 22.38 13.58
CA GLU A 126 9.36 22.07 15.02
C GLU A 126 7.96 21.71 15.54
N GLY A 127 7.84 20.56 16.20
CA GLY A 127 6.56 20.01 16.64
C GLY A 127 5.69 19.43 15.53
N GLY A 128 6.14 19.46 14.28
CA GLY A 128 5.39 18.96 13.13
C GLY A 128 5.27 17.44 13.09
N ALA A 129 4.33 16.94 12.28
CA ALA A 129 4.14 15.53 12.02
C ALA A 129 5.27 14.92 11.19
N GLY A 130 5.43 13.60 11.26
CA GLY A 130 6.39 12.87 10.44
C GLY A 130 6.14 11.36 10.48
N HIS A 131 6.57 10.65 9.44
CA HIS A 131 6.39 9.22 9.26
C HIS A 131 7.43 8.39 10.04
N GLY A 132 7.43 8.52 11.36
CA GLY A 132 8.36 7.77 12.22
C GLY A 132 8.11 6.26 12.26
N CYS A 133 6.89 5.81 12.04
CA CYS A 133 6.53 4.40 11.89
C CYS A 133 6.68 3.89 10.44
N GLY A 134 6.77 4.78 9.46
CA GLY A 134 6.98 4.41 8.06
C GLY A 134 5.69 4.05 7.31
N HIS A 135 4.53 4.55 7.73
CA HIS A 135 3.25 4.28 7.07
C HIS A 135 3.19 4.81 5.63
N ASN A 136 3.97 5.82 5.28
CA ASN A 136 4.17 6.21 3.88
C ASN A 136 4.69 5.05 3.01
N LEU A 137 5.56 4.20 3.56
CA LEU A 137 6.08 3.00 2.91
C LEU A 137 5.10 1.83 2.99
N LEU A 138 4.42 1.65 4.13
CA LEU A 138 3.47 0.56 4.33
C LEU A 138 2.25 0.71 3.41
N GLY A 139 1.61 1.87 3.39
CA GLY A 139 0.47 2.16 2.51
C GLY A 139 0.82 1.99 1.04
N THR A 140 1.94 2.58 0.61
CA THR A 140 2.41 2.47 -0.77
C THR A 140 2.82 1.04 -1.14
N GLY A 141 3.56 0.34 -0.27
CA GLY A 141 3.97 -1.04 -0.51
C GLY A 141 2.79 -2.01 -0.61
N SER A 142 1.79 -1.83 0.23
CA SER A 142 0.54 -2.57 0.18
C SER A 142 -0.26 -2.29 -1.11
N ALA A 143 -0.32 -1.03 -1.56
CA ALA A 143 -0.94 -0.66 -2.83
C ALA A 143 -0.17 -1.26 -4.02
N ALA A 144 1.15 -1.21 -4.02
CA ALA A 144 1.99 -1.84 -5.04
C ALA A 144 1.76 -3.36 -5.12
N ALA A 145 1.63 -4.03 -3.96
CA ALA A 145 1.31 -5.44 -3.91
C ALA A 145 -0.09 -5.73 -4.49
N ALA A 146 -1.10 -4.93 -4.14
CA ALA A 146 -2.45 -5.06 -4.69
C ALA A 146 -2.46 -4.88 -6.21
N ILE A 147 -1.78 -3.87 -6.73
CA ILE A 147 -1.64 -3.59 -8.16
C ILE A 147 -0.96 -4.76 -8.89
N ALA A 148 0.16 -5.23 -8.37
CA ALA A 148 0.88 -6.36 -8.97
C ALA A 148 0.02 -7.64 -9.00
N VAL A 149 -0.70 -7.95 -7.91
CA VAL A 149 -1.62 -9.09 -7.85
C VAL A 149 -2.76 -8.93 -8.85
N ARG A 150 -3.35 -7.72 -8.97
CA ARG A 150 -4.40 -7.41 -9.95
C ARG A 150 -3.93 -7.72 -11.38
N HIS A 151 -2.75 -7.25 -11.76
CA HIS A 151 -2.20 -7.52 -13.09
C HIS A 151 -1.87 -9.00 -13.31
N TYR A 152 -1.43 -9.68 -12.25
CA TYR A 152 -1.22 -11.13 -12.32
C TYR A 152 -2.54 -11.89 -12.50
N MET A 153 -3.60 -11.50 -11.78
CA MET A 153 -4.94 -12.08 -11.94
C MET A 153 -5.45 -11.92 -13.38
N GLU A 154 -5.33 -10.71 -13.94
CA GLU A 154 -5.72 -10.44 -15.33
C GLU A 154 -4.93 -11.29 -16.32
N LYS A 155 -3.61 -11.32 -16.21
CA LYS A 155 -2.72 -12.09 -17.08
C LYS A 155 -3.01 -13.59 -17.05
N GLN A 156 -3.33 -14.14 -15.88
CA GLN A 156 -3.61 -15.56 -15.68
C GLN A 156 -5.09 -15.90 -15.76
N GLN A 157 -5.96 -14.92 -16.01
CA GLN A 157 -7.42 -15.08 -16.01
C GLN A 157 -7.94 -15.75 -14.74
N LEU A 158 -7.39 -15.36 -13.58
CA LEU A 158 -7.79 -15.92 -12.29
C LEU A 158 -9.09 -15.27 -11.80
N PRO A 159 -10.06 -16.07 -11.36
CA PRO A 159 -11.26 -15.55 -10.72
C PRO A 159 -10.96 -15.10 -9.29
N GLY A 160 -11.84 -14.24 -8.75
CA GLY A 160 -11.78 -13.77 -7.37
C GLY A 160 -11.89 -12.27 -7.26
N THR A 161 -11.98 -11.81 -6.03
CA THR A 161 -12.05 -10.40 -5.67
C THR A 161 -10.83 -10.03 -4.86
N LEU A 162 -10.15 -8.98 -5.27
CA LEU A 162 -9.05 -8.37 -4.54
C LEU A 162 -9.54 -7.04 -3.95
N ARG A 163 -9.34 -6.85 -2.65
CA ARG A 163 -9.66 -5.61 -1.95
C ARG A 163 -8.41 -5.03 -1.31
N PHE A 164 -8.18 -3.77 -1.56
CA PHE A 164 -7.27 -2.95 -0.76
C PHE A 164 -8.12 -2.13 0.23
N TYR A 165 -7.78 -2.19 1.50
CA TYR A 165 -8.39 -1.41 2.56
C TYR A 165 -7.43 -0.28 2.94
N GLY A 166 -7.82 0.96 2.68
CA GLY A 166 -7.13 2.13 3.19
C GLY A 166 -7.54 2.35 4.64
N CYS A 167 -6.59 2.15 5.55
CA CYS A 167 -6.80 2.17 7.00
C CYS A 167 -6.18 3.44 7.58
N PRO A 168 -6.98 4.48 7.89
CA PRO A 168 -6.49 5.69 8.55
C PRO A 168 -6.32 5.45 10.05
N ALA A 169 -5.57 6.34 10.72
CA ALA A 169 -5.51 6.48 12.16
C ALA A 169 -5.04 5.23 12.93
N GLU A 170 -4.13 4.45 12.35
CA GLU A 170 -3.57 3.29 13.04
C GLU A 170 -2.86 3.71 14.33
N GLU A 171 -2.05 4.77 14.27
CA GLU A 171 -1.32 5.34 15.41
C GLU A 171 -2.26 5.95 16.47
N GLY A 172 -3.48 6.26 16.11
CA GLY A 172 -4.54 6.71 17.02
C GLY A 172 -5.33 5.58 17.67
N GLY A 173 -5.03 4.31 17.32
CA GLY A 173 -5.69 3.13 17.87
C GLY A 173 -7.09 2.87 17.30
N SER A 174 -7.36 3.30 16.09
CA SER A 174 -8.68 3.15 15.45
C SER A 174 -8.63 2.58 14.04
N GLY A 175 -7.45 2.46 13.46
CA GLY A 175 -7.22 2.05 12.09
C GLY A 175 -7.45 0.58 11.77
#